data_88b4969054f4a1b6987c27717a96255e
#
_entry.id   88b4969054f4a1b6987c27717a96255e
#
_cell.length_a   1.000
_cell.length_b   1.000
_cell.length_c   1.000
_cell.angle_alpha   90.00
_cell.angle_beta   90.00
_cell.angle_gamma   90.00
#
_symmetry.space_group_name_H-M   'P 1'
#
loop_
_entity.id
_entity.type
_entity.pdbx_description
1 polymer ?
#
loop_
_entity_poly.entity_id
_entity_poly.type
_entity_poly.pdbx_seq_one_letter_code
_entity_poly.pdbx_strand_id
1 'polypeptide(L)'
;RFYPAYLMVECEDFSLLKNLIACLNCDGRTVDFVRNQISLACLAILSSEKIVQSFLFGCLNSLGSKVKAIIHTDISAAWRLCDISSRLYLSESLLKRKLKHEGLSFSKLILEERMVMAERLLSYNLYSVGKVAEICGYENTSYFVSVFRRYFGVPPHQYSSRLFLEKDMM
;
A
#
# COMPACT_ATOMS: atom_id res chain seq x y z
N ARG A 1 10.72 -8.39 -18.69
CA ARG A 1 9.29 -8.63 -19.01
C ARG A 1 8.50 -7.57 -18.26
N PHE A 2 7.77 -6.73 -18.97
CA PHE A 2 6.76 -5.84 -18.40
C PHE A 2 5.59 -6.71 -17.96
N TYR A 3 5.28 -6.72 -16.68
CA TYR A 3 4.00 -7.26 -16.21
C TYR A 3 2.93 -6.18 -16.47
N PRO A 4 1.80 -6.51 -17.08
CA PRO A 4 0.72 -5.55 -17.27
C PRO A 4 0.22 -5.08 -15.89
N ALA A 5 -0.27 -3.84 -15.81
CA ALA A 5 -0.83 -3.29 -14.58
C ALA A 5 -2.10 -4.04 -14.11
N TYR A 6 -2.65 -4.89 -14.96
CA TYR A 6 -3.81 -5.74 -14.69
C TYR A 6 -3.61 -7.10 -15.37
N LEU A 7 -4.20 -8.12 -14.78
CA LEU A 7 -4.25 -9.48 -15.31
C LEU A 7 -5.71 -9.85 -15.51
N MET A 8 -6.06 -10.25 -16.72
CA MET A 8 -7.39 -10.85 -17.01
C MET A 8 -7.25 -12.36 -16.87
N VAL A 9 -8.06 -12.94 -16.01
CA VAL A 9 -8.08 -14.38 -15.72
C VAL A 9 -9.51 -14.88 -15.82
N GLU A 10 -9.73 -15.97 -16.56
CA GLU A 10 -10.96 -16.73 -16.48
C GLU A 10 -10.87 -17.60 -15.21
N CYS A 11 -11.83 -17.46 -14.31
CA CYS A 11 -11.86 -18.17 -13.06
C CYS A 11 -13.08 -19.11 -13.04
N GLU A 12 -12.86 -20.40 -12.85
CA GLU A 12 -13.94 -21.39 -12.77
C GLU A 12 -14.87 -21.10 -11.58
N ASP A 13 -14.32 -20.63 -10.46
CA ASP A 13 -15.07 -20.26 -9.25
C ASP A 13 -15.45 -18.78 -9.18
N PHE A 14 -15.76 -18.16 -10.33
CA PHE A 14 -16.06 -16.72 -10.41
C PHE A 14 -17.19 -16.27 -9.48
N SER A 15 -18.22 -17.13 -9.30
CA SER A 15 -19.34 -16.82 -8.41
C SER A 15 -18.93 -16.71 -6.95
N LEU A 16 -18.08 -17.64 -6.47
CA LEU A 16 -17.56 -17.63 -5.11
C LEU A 16 -16.62 -16.42 -4.90
N LEU A 17 -15.71 -16.17 -5.84
CA LEU A 17 -14.79 -15.04 -5.81
C LEU A 17 -15.53 -13.71 -5.77
N LYS A 18 -16.58 -13.54 -6.60
CA LYS A 18 -17.44 -12.35 -6.61
C LYS A 18 -18.11 -12.12 -5.25
N ASN A 19 -18.62 -13.17 -4.61
CA ASN A 19 -19.25 -13.05 -3.29
C ASN A 19 -18.23 -12.68 -2.20
N LEU A 20 -17.03 -13.27 -2.24
CA LEU A 20 -15.96 -12.93 -1.30
C LEU A 20 -15.50 -11.46 -1.46
N ILE A 21 -15.35 -10.99 -2.71
CA ILE A 21 -15.01 -9.58 -2.98
C ILE A 21 -16.13 -8.64 -2.51
N ALA A 22 -17.40 -9.02 -2.72
CA ALA A 22 -18.53 -8.25 -2.21
C ALA A 22 -18.49 -8.14 -0.67
N CYS A 23 -18.12 -9.21 0.04
CA CYS A 23 -17.92 -9.17 1.49
C CYS A 23 -16.77 -8.24 1.92
N LEU A 24 -15.71 -8.11 1.13
CA LEU A 24 -14.63 -7.15 1.39
C LEU A 24 -15.07 -5.70 1.27
N ASN A 25 -16.03 -5.44 0.39
CA ASN A 25 -16.58 -4.10 0.12
C ASN A 25 -17.78 -3.75 1.01
N CYS A 26 -18.26 -4.70 1.82
CA CYS A 26 -19.29 -4.40 2.82
C CYS A 26 -18.69 -3.59 3.96
N ASP A 27 -19.06 -2.32 4.07
CA ASP A 27 -18.63 -1.37 5.11
C ASP A 27 -19.33 -1.60 6.45
N GLY A 28 -19.34 -2.82 6.93
CA GLY A 28 -19.93 -3.14 8.21
C GLY A 28 -18.95 -3.91 9.08
N ARG A 29 -18.33 -3.24 10.08
CA ARG A 29 -17.69 -3.85 11.28
C ARG A 29 -17.01 -5.21 11.12
N THR A 30 -16.55 -5.53 9.93
CA THR A 30 -15.73 -6.72 9.74
C THR A 30 -14.39 -6.46 10.40
N VAL A 31 -14.15 -7.18 11.51
CA VAL A 31 -12.86 -7.14 12.21
C VAL A 31 -11.77 -7.37 11.17
N ASP A 32 -10.67 -6.61 11.25
CA ASP A 32 -9.52 -6.73 10.33
C ASP A 32 -9.09 -8.18 10.11
N PHE A 33 -9.25 -9.03 11.12
CA PHE A 33 -9.01 -10.46 11.03
C PHE A 33 -9.89 -11.15 9.97
N VAL A 34 -11.20 -10.87 9.93
CA VAL A 34 -12.13 -11.48 8.95
C VAL A 34 -11.82 -10.98 7.55
N ARG A 35 -11.54 -9.69 7.40
CA ARG A 35 -11.13 -9.09 6.13
C ARG A 35 -9.84 -9.73 5.59
N ASN A 36 -8.86 -9.98 6.46
CA ASN A 36 -7.64 -10.69 6.10
C ASN A 36 -7.91 -12.14 5.69
N GLN A 37 -8.80 -12.86 6.38
CA GLN A 37 -9.17 -14.22 6.01
C GLN A 37 -9.88 -14.29 4.65
N ILE A 38 -10.79 -13.37 4.36
CA ILE A 38 -11.45 -13.26 3.06
C ILE A 38 -10.43 -12.94 1.96
N SER A 39 -9.49 -12.03 2.22
CA SER A 39 -8.42 -11.70 1.27
C SER A 39 -7.53 -12.90 0.97
N LEU A 40 -7.18 -13.69 1.99
CA LEU A 40 -6.43 -14.93 1.82
C LEU A 40 -7.22 -15.98 1.04
N ALA A 41 -8.52 -16.11 1.27
CA ALA A 41 -9.39 -17.01 0.50
C ALA A 41 -9.45 -16.60 -0.98
N CYS A 42 -9.60 -15.30 -1.28
CA CYS A 42 -9.54 -14.79 -2.65
C CYS A 42 -8.19 -15.11 -3.31
N LEU A 43 -7.09 -14.89 -2.59
CA LEU A 43 -5.75 -15.23 -3.08
C LEU A 43 -5.58 -16.72 -3.31
N ALA A 44 -6.12 -17.58 -2.43
CA ALA A 44 -6.06 -19.03 -2.58
C ALA A 44 -6.79 -19.51 -3.83
N ILE A 45 -8.00 -18.99 -4.10
CA ILE A 45 -8.78 -19.30 -5.30
C ILE A 45 -8.02 -18.86 -6.55
N LEU A 46 -7.51 -17.61 -6.56
CA LEU A 46 -6.77 -17.09 -7.70
C LEU A 46 -5.42 -17.79 -7.90
N SER A 47 -4.79 -18.27 -6.82
CA SER A 47 -3.48 -18.93 -6.90
C SER A 47 -3.54 -20.35 -7.47
N SER A 48 -4.74 -20.95 -7.65
CA SER A 48 -4.88 -22.21 -8.38
C SER A 48 -4.46 -22.08 -9.86
N GLU A 49 -4.57 -20.88 -10.41
CA GLU A 49 -4.24 -20.60 -11.79
C GLU A 49 -2.72 -20.34 -11.97
N LYS A 50 -2.06 -21.09 -12.85
CA LYS A 50 -0.61 -20.96 -13.12
C LYS A 50 -0.21 -19.55 -13.56
N ILE A 51 -1.08 -18.86 -14.32
CA ILE A 51 -0.83 -17.49 -14.79
C ILE A 51 -0.81 -16.54 -13.61
N VAL A 52 -1.76 -16.69 -12.66
CA VAL A 52 -1.83 -15.88 -11.44
C VAL A 52 -0.63 -16.15 -10.54
N GLN A 53 -0.25 -17.42 -10.37
CA GLN A 53 0.97 -17.78 -9.62
C GLN A 53 2.20 -17.08 -10.19
N SER A 54 2.41 -17.13 -11.51
CA SER A 54 3.54 -16.47 -12.16
C SER A 54 3.51 -14.96 -12.00
N PHE A 55 2.34 -14.35 -12.07
CA PHE A 55 2.13 -12.91 -11.86
C PHE A 55 2.43 -12.51 -10.41
N LEU A 56 1.84 -13.21 -9.42
CA LEU A 56 2.07 -12.95 -7.99
C LEU A 56 3.54 -13.14 -7.63
N PHE A 57 4.18 -14.21 -8.13
CA PHE A 57 5.60 -14.44 -7.93
C PHE A 57 6.45 -13.29 -8.48
N GLY A 58 6.13 -12.80 -9.66
CA GLY A 58 6.78 -11.62 -10.26
C GLY A 58 6.60 -10.36 -9.43
N CYS A 59 5.38 -10.10 -8.95
CA CYS A 59 5.06 -8.94 -8.10
C CYS A 59 5.80 -9.00 -6.77
N LEU A 60 5.76 -10.16 -6.08
CA LEU A 60 6.39 -10.34 -4.77
C LEU A 60 7.92 -10.29 -4.84
N ASN A 61 8.51 -10.73 -5.96
CA ASN A 61 9.97 -10.71 -6.15
C ASN A 61 10.50 -9.47 -6.86
N SER A 62 9.64 -8.49 -7.18
CA SER A 62 10.09 -7.23 -7.78
C SER A 62 11.05 -6.50 -6.85
N LEU A 63 11.96 -5.71 -7.43
CA LEU A 63 12.86 -4.89 -6.63
C LEU A 63 12.09 -3.83 -5.83
N GLY A 64 11.04 -3.27 -6.43
CA GLY A 64 10.13 -2.35 -5.74
C GLY A 64 9.54 -2.97 -4.48
N SER A 65 9.05 -4.22 -4.53
CA SER A 65 8.51 -4.93 -3.36
C SER A 65 9.56 -5.13 -2.27
N LYS A 66 10.80 -5.47 -2.63
CA LYS A 66 11.90 -5.60 -1.67
C LYS A 66 12.24 -4.27 -0.99
N VAL A 67 12.25 -3.18 -1.76
CA VAL A 67 12.47 -1.82 -1.23
C VAL A 67 11.34 -1.43 -0.28
N LYS A 68 10.08 -1.66 -0.66
CA LYS A 68 8.91 -1.41 0.20
C LYS A 68 9.01 -2.19 1.52
N ALA A 69 9.35 -3.48 1.47
CA ALA A 69 9.52 -4.31 2.67
C ALA A 69 10.57 -3.73 3.63
N ILE A 70 11.67 -3.17 3.11
CA ILE A 70 12.68 -2.50 3.95
C ILE A 70 12.13 -1.20 4.54
N ILE A 71 11.43 -0.37 3.74
CA ILE A 71 10.81 0.88 4.23
C ILE A 71 9.82 0.58 5.36
N HIS A 72 9.06 -0.51 5.25
CA HIS A 72 8.11 -0.95 6.27
C HIS A 72 8.74 -1.38 7.59
N THR A 73 10.04 -1.69 7.65
CA THR A 73 10.69 -2.00 8.93
C THR A 73 10.71 -0.79 9.88
N ASP A 74 10.74 0.42 9.32
CA ASP A 74 10.57 1.68 10.03
C ASP A 74 10.12 2.77 9.06
N ILE A 75 8.82 3.05 9.04
CA ILE A 75 8.22 4.03 8.12
C ILE A 75 8.63 5.46 8.45
N SER A 76 9.00 5.72 9.71
CA SER A 76 9.42 7.05 10.19
C SER A 76 10.85 7.39 9.83
N ALA A 77 11.69 6.39 9.58
CA ALA A 77 13.10 6.59 9.33
C ALA A 77 13.38 7.46 8.10
N ALA A 78 14.44 8.27 8.19
CA ALA A 78 14.92 9.09 7.08
C ALA A 78 15.73 8.24 6.09
N TRP A 79 15.08 7.28 5.45
CA TRP A 79 15.69 6.36 4.50
C TRP A 79 16.43 7.07 3.38
N ARG A 80 17.70 6.73 3.21
CA ARG A 80 18.53 7.16 2.08
C ARG A 80 18.71 6.02 1.09
N LEU A 81 19.05 6.37 -0.13
CA LEU A 81 19.26 5.37 -1.17
C LEU A 81 20.42 4.42 -0.81
N CYS A 82 21.48 4.94 -0.17
CA CYS A 82 22.62 4.13 0.30
C CYS A 82 22.20 3.06 1.33
N ASP A 83 21.25 3.37 2.22
CA ASP A 83 20.79 2.43 3.24
C ASP A 83 20.07 1.23 2.61
N ILE A 84 19.22 1.51 1.63
CA ILE A 84 18.48 0.47 0.90
C ILE A 84 19.44 -0.34 0.00
N SER A 85 20.33 0.35 -0.72
CA SER A 85 21.25 -0.33 -1.64
C SER A 85 22.17 -1.27 -0.89
N SER A 86 22.69 -0.86 0.28
CA SER A 86 23.54 -1.70 1.15
C SER A 86 22.79 -2.94 1.63
N ARG A 87 21.53 -2.80 2.08
CA ARG A 87 20.71 -3.95 2.53
C ARG A 87 20.38 -4.93 1.41
N LEU A 88 20.34 -4.45 0.16
CA LEU A 88 20.07 -5.28 -1.01
C LEU A 88 21.35 -5.77 -1.72
N TYR A 89 22.53 -5.45 -1.18
CA TYR A 89 23.83 -5.77 -1.79
C TYR A 89 23.95 -5.23 -3.23
N LEU A 90 23.45 -4.02 -3.46
CA LEU A 90 23.49 -3.33 -4.75
C LEU A 90 24.23 -2.00 -4.63
N SER A 91 24.81 -1.51 -5.73
CA SER A 91 25.23 -0.11 -5.79
C SER A 91 23.99 0.81 -5.95
N GLU A 92 24.07 2.05 -5.47
CA GLU A 92 22.98 3.03 -5.62
C GLU A 92 22.60 3.26 -7.09
N SER A 93 23.59 3.31 -7.98
CA SER A 93 23.38 3.48 -9.41
C SER A 93 22.60 2.31 -10.01
N LEU A 94 22.92 1.08 -9.60
CA LEU A 94 22.23 -0.12 -10.04
C LEU A 94 20.81 -0.16 -9.49
N LEU A 95 20.63 0.19 -8.22
CA LEU A 95 19.30 0.28 -7.59
C LEU A 95 18.41 1.28 -8.33
N LYS A 96 18.88 2.52 -8.56
CA LYS A 96 18.16 3.54 -9.34
C LYS A 96 17.76 3.04 -10.73
N ARG A 97 18.70 2.43 -11.45
CA ARG A 97 18.46 1.94 -12.81
C ARG A 97 17.41 0.84 -12.85
N LYS A 98 17.49 -0.11 -11.91
CA LYS A 98 16.52 -1.22 -11.82
C LYS A 98 15.13 -0.73 -11.43
N LEU A 99 15.01 0.18 -10.43
CA LEU A 99 13.73 0.81 -10.07
C LEU A 99 13.12 1.56 -11.26
N LYS A 100 13.93 2.34 -11.99
CA LYS A 100 13.48 3.04 -13.19
C LYS A 100 12.97 2.07 -14.26
N HIS A 101 13.60 0.91 -14.42
CA HIS A 101 13.15 -0.14 -15.33
C HIS A 101 11.78 -0.73 -14.93
N GLU A 102 11.48 -0.77 -13.62
CA GLU A 102 10.16 -1.12 -13.10
C GLU A 102 9.14 0.04 -13.13
N GLY A 103 9.51 1.21 -13.68
CA GLY A 103 8.68 2.41 -13.69
C GLY A 103 8.57 3.11 -12.33
N LEU A 104 9.48 2.79 -11.39
CA LEU A 104 9.48 3.27 -10.02
C LEU A 104 10.62 4.26 -9.76
N SER A 105 10.44 5.08 -8.71
CA SER A 105 11.53 5.85 -8.14
C SER A 105 11.55 5.71 -6.62
N PHE A 106 12.73 5.76 -6.02
CA PHE A 106 12.93 5.60 -4.59
C PHE A 106 12.11 6.61 -3.77
N SER A 107 12.18 7.88 -4.14
CA SER A 107 11.42 8.94 -3.44
C SER A 107 9.91 8.74 -3.55
N LYS A 108 9.43 8.26 -4.70
CA LYS A 108 8.00 7.96 -4.90
C LYS A 108 7.57 6.78 -4.03
N LEU A 109 8.38 5.73 -3.92
CA LEU A 109 8.10 4.59 -3.05
C LEU A 109 7.97 5.00 -1.59
N ILE A 110 8.92 5.79 -1.05
CA ILE A 110 8.82 6.31 0.33
C ILE A 110 7.55 7.14 0.51
N LEU A 111 7.26 8.03 -0.44
CA LEU A 111 6.06 8.87 -0.37
C LEU A 111 4.79 8.02 -0.33
N GLU A 112 4.67 7.05 -1.24
CA GLU A 112 3.51 6.17 -1.33
C GLU A 112 3.30 5.39 -0.02
N GLU A 113 4.34 4.74 0.51
CA GLU A 113 4.24 3.95 1.73
C GLU A 113 3.87 4.81 2.96
N ARG A 114 4.44 6.02 3.06
CA ARG A 114 4.08 6.98 4.12
C ARG A 114 2.64 7.47 3.99
N MET A 115 2.15 7.71 2.78
CA MET A 115 0.78 8.16 2.54
C MET A 115 -0.24 7.05 2.82
N VAL A 116 0.05 5.81 2.42
CA VAL A 116 -0.78 4.64 2.76
C VAL A 116 -0.87 4.44 4.28
N MET A 117 0.25 4.57 4.99
CA MET A 117 0.25 4.51 6.46
C MET A 117 -0.56 5.65 7.08
N ALA A 118 -0.39 6.88 6.58
CA ALA A 118 -1.13 8.04 7.07
C ALA A 118 -2.65 7.89 6.87
N GLU A 119 -3.07 7.44 5.70
CA GLU A 119 -4.46 7.13 5.38
C GLU A 119 -5.04 6.13 6.37
N ARG A 120 -4.34 5.03 6.60
CA ARG A 120 -4.73 3.98 7.54
C ARG A 120 -4.88 4.50 8.96
N LEU A 121 -3.92 5.28 9.46
CA LEU A 121 -3.98 5.86 10.82
C LEU A 121 -5.12 6.87 10.97
N LEU A 122 -5.40 7.67 9.94
CA LEU A 122 -6.50 8.63 9.92
C LEU A 122 -7.87 7.93 9.86
N SER A 123 -7.97 6.79 9.18
CA SER A 123 -9.23 6.04 9.10
C SER A 123 -9.68 5.44 10.44
N TYR A 124 -8.74 5.15 11.34
CA TYR A 124 -9.06 4.69 12.70
C TYR A 124 -9.41 5.82 13.66
N ASN A 125 -9.13 7.09 13.30
CA ASN A 125 -9.36 8.29 14.12
C ASN A 125 -8.83 8.21 15.58
N LEU A 126 -7.77 7.45 15.80
CA LEU A 126 -7.16 7.25 17.11
C LEU A 126 -6.08 8.28 17.41
N TYR A 127 -5.61 9.00 16.39
CA TYR A 127 -4.46 9.88 16.48
C TYR A 127 -4.78 11.27 15.93
N SER A 128 -4.21 12.29 16.54
CA SER A 128 -4.22 13.65 15.97
C SER A 128 -3.40 13.70 14.69
N VAL A 129 -3.71 14.65 13.80
CA VAL A 129 -2.97 14.87 12.55
C VAL A 129 -1.48 15.06 12.79
N GLY A 130 -1.10 15.76 13.87
CA GLY A 130 0.31 15.92 14.26
C GLY A 130 0.98 14.60 14.63
N LYS A 131 0.28 13.75 15.38
CA LYS A 131 0.81 12.42 15.73
C LYS A 131 0.92 11.48 14.52
N VAL A 132 -0.04 11.54 13.60
CA VAL A 132 0.04 10.82 12.32
C VAL A 132 1.26 11.28 11.50
N ALA A 133 1.49 12.60 11.43
CA ALA A 133 2.66 13.14 10.75
C ALA A 133 3.97 12.58 11.34
N GLU A 134 4.11 12.60 12.66
CA GLU A 134 5.27 12.06 13.39
C GLU A 134 5.49 10.56 13.08
N ILE A 135 4.44 9.74 13.22
CA ILE A 135 4.51 8.28 12.94
C ILE A 135 4.93 8.03 11.50
N CYS A 136 4.48 8.86 10.56
CA CYS A 136 4.85 8.76 9.15
C CYS A 136 6.21 9.39 8.80
N GLY A 137 6.98 9.86 9.80
CA GLY A 137 8.34 10.39 9.62
C GLY A 137 8.38 11.81 9.06
N TYR A 138 7.38 12.64 9.40
CA TYR A 138 7.37 14.06 9.08
C TYR A 138 7.60 14.89 10.35
N GLU A 139 8.70 15.61 10.40
CA GLU A 139 9.04 16.51 11.51
C GLU A 139 8.12 17.75 11.54
N ASN A 140 7.65 18.18 10.37
CA ASN A 140 6.81 19.36 10.23
C ASN A 140 5.39 18.96 9.80
N THR A 141 4.41 19.16 10.70
CA THR A 141 3.00 18.85 10.46
C THR A 141 2.41 19.65 9.30
N SER A 142 2.78 20.94 9.14
CA SER A 142 2.26 21.76 8.05
C SER A 142 2.75 21.27 6.68
N TYR A 143 4.00 20.81 6.61
CA TYR A 143 4.53 20.16 5.41
C TYR A 143 3.80 18.85 5.13
N PHE A 144 3.60 18.01 6.14
CA PHE A 144 2.80 16.79 6.02
C PHE A 144 1.40 17.06 5.46
N VAL A 145 0.67 18.04 6.01
CA VAL A 145 -0.67 18.41 5.53
C VAL A 145 -0.64 18.80 4.05
N SER A 146 0.37 19.55 3.62
CA SER A 146 0.54 19.96 2.23
C SER A 146 0.81 18.77 1.30
N VAL A 147 1.68 17.83 1.74
CA VAL A 147 2.00 16.60 1.00
C VAL A 147 0.77 15.70 0.89
N PHE A 148 0.07 15.48 2.01
CA PHE A 148 -1.14 14.66 2.06
C PHE A 148 -2.23 15.21 1.14
N ARG A 149 -2.51 16.54 1.21
CA ARG A 149 -3.48 17.19 0.33
C ARG A 149 -3.11 17.03 -1.14
N ARG A 150 -1.83 17.15 -1.50
CA ARG A 150 -1.37 16.97 -2.88
C ARG A 150 -1.55 15.53 -3.35
N TYR A 151 -1.43 14.55 -2.46
CA TYR A 151 -1.54 13.12 -2.77
C TYR A 151 -3.00 12.66 -2.87
N PHE A 152 -3.85 13.02 -1.89
CA PHE A 152 -5.25 12.59 -1.79
C PHE A 152 -6.28 13.63 -2.28
N GLY A 153 -5.85 14.83 -2.65
CA GLY A 153 -6.73 15.92 -3.11
C GLY A 153 -7.41 16.70 -1.97
N VAL A 154 -7.42 16.18 -0.76
CA VAL A 154 -8.05 16.80 0.43
C VAL A 154 -7.09 16.78 1.62
N PRO A 155 -7.18 17.76 2.55
CA PRO A 155 -6.33 17.77 3.73
C PRO A 155 -6.73 16.67 4.74
N PRO A 156 -5.79 16.23 5.62
CA PRO A 156 -6.00 15.10 6.53
C PRO A 156 -7.26 15.20 7.40
N HIS A 157 -7.57 16.37 7.94
CA HIS A 157 -8.75 16.58 8.79
C HIS A 157 -10.08 16.38 8.03
N GLN A 158 -10.14 16.83 6.76
CA GLN A 158 -11.32 16.61 5.92
C GLN A 158 -11.42 15.14 5.48
N TYR A 159 -10.28 14.49 5.26
CA TYR A 159 -10.24 13.07 4.93
C TYR A 159 -10.84 12.22 6.06
N SER A 160 -10.42 12.45 7.31
CA SER A 160 -10.98 11.76 8.48
C SER A 160 -12.48 12.02 8.63
N SER A 161 -12.93 13.28 8.49
CA SER A 161 -14.36 13.66 8.64
C SER A 161 -15.25 13.02 7.59
N ARG A 162 -14.78 12.90 6.33
CA ARG A 162 -15.54 12.22 5.26
C ARG A 162 -15.74 10.74 5.55
N LEU A 163 -14.72 10.05 6.01
CA LEU A 163 -14.81 8.63 6.38
C LEU A 163 -15.79 8.41 7.57
N PHE A 164 -15.92 9.41 8.45
CA PHE A 164 -16.91 9.37 9.54
C PHE A 164 -18.32 9.50 9.03
N LEU A 165 -18.58 10.50 8.18
CA LEU A 165 -19.92 10.77 7.63
C LEU A 165 -20.40 9.59 6.75
N GLU A 166 -19.53 8.94 6.02
CA GLU A 166 -19.85 7.74 5.24
C GLU A 166 -20.16 6.54 6.13
N LYS A 167 -19.56 6.45 7.33
CA LYS A 167 -19.84 5.39 8.31
C LYS A 167 -21.15 5.58 9.09
N ASP A 168 -21.57 6.81 9.31
CA ASP A 168 -22.81 7.12 10.04
C ASP A 168 -24.06 7.07 9.15
N MET A 169 -23.89 7.04 7.81
CA MET A 169 -25.00 6.99 6.85
C MET A 169 -25.34 5.56 6.38
N MET A 170 -24.67 4.54 6.89
CA MET A 170 -24.91 3.12 6.61
C MET A 170 -25.32 2.35 7.87
#